data_3d50b5f231343bce35600c17c223a7f5
#
_entry.id   3d50b5f231343bce35600c17c223a7f5
#
_cell.length_a   1.000
_cell.length_b   1.000
_cell.length_c   1.000
_cell.angle_alpha   90.00
_cell.angle_beta   90.00
_cell.angle_gamma   90.00
#
_symmetry.space_group_name_H-M   'P 1'
#
loop_
_entity.id
_entity.type
_entity.pdbx_description
1 polymer ?
#
loop_
_entity_poly.entity_id
_entity_poly.type
_entity_poly.pdbx_seq_one_letter_code
_entity_poly.pdbx_strand_id
1 'polypeptide(L)'
;MKETPETSAQGKQVHRVVTFLDRSQVDYLDKMGKDALFSTGVKFPRTRIISALIDLLRKVNLNGEGLRSDIDLEERLIQKISSGAAEVRLLASDLVEENRANPSRVRG
;
A
#
# COMPACT_ATOMS: atom_id res chain seq x y z
N MET A 1 -2.36 14.49 -25.21
CA MET A 1 -2.26 14.11 -24.95
C MET A 1 -2.45 13.44 -24.60
N LYS A 2 -2.51 13.00 -24.35
CA LYS A 2 -2.68 12.41 -24.14
C LYS A 2 -2.58 11.67 -23.50
N GLU A 3 -2.46 11.39 -23.10
CA GLU A 3 -2.26 10.71 -22.40
C GLU A 3 -2.83 10.01 -21.63
N THR A 4 -3.08 9.62 -21.33
CA THR A 4 -3.71 8.96 -20.47
C THR A 4 -4.81 8.14 -20.84
N PRO A 5 -4.82 7.37 -21.74
CA PRO A 5 -5.87 6.55 -22.21
C PRO A 5 -6.35 5.52 -21.24
N GLU A 6 -5.46 4.93 -20.55
CA GLU A 6 -5.86 3.89 -19.65
C GLU A 6 -6.70 4.41 -18.54
N THR A 7 -6.58 5.67 -18.26
CA THR A 7 -7.36 6.21 -17.21
C THR A 7 -8.79 6.22 -17.55
N SER A 8 -9.10 6.55 -18.74
CA SER A 8 -10.48 6.58 -19.12
C SER A 8 -11.08 5.23 -19.10
N ALA A 9 -10.31 4.23 -19.41
CA ALA A 9 -10.83 2.90 -19.47
C ALA A 9 -11.38 2.44 -18.14
N GLN A 10 -10.83 2.96 -17.08
CA GLN A 10 -11.28 2.58 -15.76
C GLN A 10 -12.39 3.45 -15.24
N GLY A 11 -12.76 4.46 -15.96
CA GLY A 11 -13.74 5.39 -15.44
C GLY A 11 -13.18 6.29 -14.38
N LYS A 12 -11.91 6.20 -14.12
CA LYS A 12 -11.25 7.04 -13.16
C LYS A 12 -10.40 8.03 -13.88
N GLN A 13 -10.33 9.23 -13.34
CA GLN A 13 -9.39 10.20 -13.85
C GLN A 13 -8.09 10.04 -13.13
N VAL A 14 -7.02 9.96 -13.89
CA VAL A 14 -5.69 9.81 -13.32
C VAL A 14 -4.91 11.08 -13.59
N HIS A 15 -4.24 11.56 -12.58
CA HIS A 15 -3.44 12.75 -12.68
C HIS A 15 -1.98 12.41 -12.49
N ARG A 16 -1.15 13.06 -13.26
CA ARG A 16 0.27 12.82 -13.15
C ARG A 16 0.82 13.63 -11.97
N VAL A 17 1.48 12.94 -11.06
CA VAL A 17 2.09 13.58 -9.92
C VAL A 17 3.54 13.16 -9.87
N VAL A 18 4.43 14.11 -9.69
CA VAL A 18 5.85 13.83 -9.61
C VAL A 18 6.29 13.96 -8.17
N THR A 19 7.06 13.00 -7.71
CA THR A 19 7.58 13.05 -6.36
C THR A 19 9.03 12.61 -6.37
N PHE A 20 9.75 12.96 -5.32
CA PHE A 20 11.14 12.59 -5.19
C PHE A 20 11.30 11.64 -4.02
N LEU A 21 12.02 10.57 -4.27
CA LEU A 21 12.29 9.58 -3.24
C LEU A 21 13.80 9.44 -3.08
N ASP A 22 14.25 9.17 -1.88
CA ASP A 22 15.66 8.91 -1.72
C ASP A 22 15.98 7.48 -2.13
N ARG A 23 17.26 7.16 -2.14
CA ARG A 23 17.70 5.88 -2.66
C ARG A 23 17.13 4.72 -1.85
N SER A 24 17.09 4.85 -0.57
CA SER A 24 16.60 3.75 0.25
C SER A 24 15.11 3.50 0.02
N GLN A 25 14.36 4.56 -0.22
CA GLN A 25 12.95 4.41 -0.50
C GLN A 25 12.73 3.71 -1.84
N VAL A 26 13.52 4.11 -2.84
CA VAL A 26 13.42 3.47 -4.15
C VAL A 26 13.81 2.00 -4.07
N ASP A 27 14.89 1.71 -3.36
CA ASP A 27 15.34 0.34 -3.22
C ASP A 27 14.31 -0.53 -2.54
N TYR A 28 13.63 0.02 -1.54
CA TYR A 28 12.61 -0.72 -0.84
C TYR A 28 11.43 -1.05 -1.76
N LEU A 29 11.00 -0.07 -2.53
CA LEU A 29 9.90 -0.32 -3.46
C LEU A 29 10.28 -1.36 -4.50
N ASP A 30 11.51 -1.26 -4.99
CA ASP A 30 11.96 -2.20 -6.00
C ASP A 30 12.09 -3.61 -5.44
N LYS A 31 12.50 -3.71 -4.19
CA LYS A 31 12.59 -5.02 -3.56
C LYS A 31 11.20 -5.63 -3.42
N MET A 32 10.23 -4.84 -3.02
CA MET A 32 8.87 -5.33 -2.94
C MET A 32 8.38 -5.84 -4.29
N GLY A 33 8.67 -5.07 -5.32
CA GLY A 33 8.27 -5.47 -6.66
C GLY A 33 8.92 -6.75 -7.11
N LYS A 34 10.19 -6.90 -6.79
CA LYS A 34 10.91 -8.13 -7.13
C LYS A 34 10.36 -9.33 -6.37
N ASP A 35 10.11 -9.13 -5.09
CA ASP A 35 9.58 -10.23 -4.30
C ASP A 35 8.24 -10.69 -4.84
N ALA A 36 7.40 -9.76 -5.24
CA ALA A 36 6.13 -10.13 -5.82
C ALA A 36 6.31 -10.89 -7.12
N LEU A 37 7.20 -10.38 -7.96
CA LEU A 37 7.41 -10.99 -9.25
C LEU A 37 7.94 -12.43 -9.11
N PHE A 38 8.90 -12.60 -8.23
CA PHE A 38 9.52 -13.92 -8.06
C PHE A 38 8.59 -14.91 -7.37
N SER A 39 7.73 -14.42 -6.51
CA SER A 39 6.85 -15.33 -5.77
C SER A 39 5.54 -15.62 -6.47
N THR A 40 5.02 -14.65 -7.19
CA THR A 40 3.71 -14.84 -7.82
C THR A 40 3.72 -14.69 -9.33
N GLY A 41 4.80 -14.16 -9.88
CA GLY A 41 4.84 -13.88 -11.31
C GLY A 41 4.14 -12.60 -11.71
N VAL A 42 3.66 -11.85 -10.76
CA VAL A 42 2.92 -10.63 -11.05
C VAL A 42 3.84 -9.43 -10.90
N LYS A 43 3.83 -8.57 -11.89
CA LYS A 43 4.59 -7.34 -11.83
C LYS A 43 3.93 -6.34 -10.92
N PHE A 44 4.73 -5.76 -10.05
CA PHE A 44 4.22 -4.81 -9.08
C PHE A 44 5.10 -3.57 -9.09
N PRO A 45 4.88 -2.67 -10.05
CA PRO A 45 5.76 -1.50 -10.18
C PRO A 45 5.55 -0.51 -9.04
N ARG A 46 6.50 0.40 -8.93
CA ARG A 46 6.47 1.40 -7.86
C ARG A 46 5.16 2.15 -7.81
N THR A 47 4.65 2.52 -8.98
CA THR A 47 3.41 3.29 -9.01
C THR A 47 2.25 2.53 -8.42
N ARG A 48 2.21 1.24 -8.63
CA ARG A 48 1.13 0.43 -8.06
C ARG A 48 1.25 0.32 -6.56
N ILE A 49 2.47 0.18 -6.08
CA ILE A 49 2.69 0.08 -4.65
C ILE A 49 2.29 1.37 -3.97
N ILE A 50 2.73 2.50 -4.54
CA ILE A 50 2.42 3.80 -3.96
C ILE A 50 0.92 4.06 -3.99
N SER A 51 0.28 3.73 -5.09
CA SER A 51 -1.15 3.95 -5.22
C SER A 51 -1.92 3.12 -4.20
N ALA A 52 -1.50 1.88 -4.00
CA ALA A 52 -2.16 1.02 -3.03
C ALA A 52 -1.98 1.56 -1.61
N LEU A 53 -0.82 2.12 -1.33
CA LEU A 53 -0.57 2.70 -0.04
C LEU A 53 -1.48 3.89 0.22
N ILE A 54 -1.65 4.72 -0.79
CA ILE A 54 -2.53 5.87 -0.65
C ILE A 54 -3.97 5.43 -0.43
N ASP A 55 -4.39 4.39 -1.14
CA ASP A 55 -5.72 3.86 -0.92
C ASP A 55 -5.88 3.35 0.50
N LEU A 56 -4.85 2.73 1.04
CA LEU A 56 -4.90 2.28 2.41
C LEU A 56 -5.06 3.44 3.38
N LEU A 57 -4.31 4.51 3.15
CA LEU A 57 -4.40 5.68 4.02
C LEU A 57 -5.81 6.26 4.00
N ARG A 58 -6.45 6.25 2.85
CA ARG A 58 -7.83 6.71 2.75
C ARG A 58 -8.77 5.81 3.53
N LYS A 59 -8.55 4.53 3.46
CA LYS A 59 -9.43 3.57 4.14
C LYS A 59 -9.33 3.68 5.64
N VAL A 60 -8.14 3.98 6.16
CA VAL A 60 -8.01 4.17 7.60
C VAL A 60 -8.35 5.58 8.00
N ASN A 61 -8.77 6.39 7.03
CA ASN A 61 -9.27 7.73 7.30
C ASN A 61 -8.21 8.61 7.95
N LEU A 62 -7.01 8.55 7.42
CA LEU A 62 -5.93 9.37 7.92
C LEU A 62 -6.09 10.78 7.37
N ASN A 63 -6.10 11.77 8.23
CA ASN A 63 -6.22 13.14 7.78
C ASN A 63 -5.00 13.95 8.20
N GLY A 64 -4.86 15.12 7.60
CA GLY A 64 -3.68 15.93 7.83
C GLY A 64 -3.83 17.03 8.84
N GLU A 65 -4.91 17.02 9.56
CA GLU A 65 -5.17 18.09 10.51
C GLU A 65 -4.11 18.08 11.61
N GLY A 66 -3.44 19.20 11.79
CA GLY A 66 -2.44 19.33 12.84
C GLY A 66 -1.08 18.74 12.50
N LEU A 67 -0.91 18.20 11.31
CA LEU A 67 0.40 17.65 10.92
C LEU A 67 1.38 18.76 10.64
N ARG A 68 2.57 18.64 11.17
CA ARG A 68 3.62 19.62 10.96
C ARG A 68 4.88 19.03 10.36
N SER A 69 5.01 17.72 10.40
CA SER A 69 6.22 17.08 9.92
C SER A 69 5.94 15.64 9.51
N ASP A 70 6.92 15.05 8.87
CA ASP A 70 6.85 13.65 8.51
C ASP A 70 6.69 12.77 9.73
N ILE A 71 7.34 13.15 10.82
CA ILE A 71 7.26 12.37 12.04
C ILE A 71 5.83 12.38 12.58
N ASP A 72 5.20 13.54 12.53
CA ASP A 72 3.79 13.63 12.95
C ASP A 72 2.92 12.68 12.15
N LEU A 73 3.17 12.63 10.86
CA LEU A 73 2.39 11.76 9.99
C LEU A 73 2.61 10.30 10.34
N GLU A 74 3.87 9.93 10.55
CA GLU A 74 4.19 8.56 10.90
C GLU A 74 3.53 8.15 12.20
N GLU A 75 3.62 9.02 13.19
CA GLU A 75 3.02 8.74 14.48
C GLU A 75 1.51 8.61 14.38
N ARG A 76 0.90 9.48 13.59
CA ARG A 76 -0.54 9.40 13.41
C ARG A 76 -0.95 8.11 12.74
N LEU A 77 -0.20 7.69 11.76
CA LEU A 77 -0.50 6.44 11.08
C LEU A 77 -0.36 5.26 12.03
N ILE A 78 0.70 5.26 12.82
CA ILE A 78 0.91 4.19 13.77
C ILE A 78 -0.24 4.14 14.77
N GLN A 79 -0.67 5.29 15.25
CA GLN A 79 -1.79 5.33 16.18
C GLN A 79 -3.08 4.85 15.55
N LYS A 80 -3.29 5.24 14.31
CA LYS A 80 -4.48 4.82 13.59
C LYS A 80 -4.53 3.30 13.45
N ILE A 81 -3.40 2.73 13.09
CA ILE A 81 -3.32 1.29 12.94
C ILE A 81 -3.51 0.61 14.29
N SER A 82 -2.90 1.14 15.32
CA SER A 82 -3.00 0.55 16.65
C SER A 82 -4.41 0.62 17.19
N SER A 83 -5.05 1.77 17.06
CA SER A 83 -6.38 1.92 17.61
C SER A 83 -7.41 1.13 16.84
N GLY A 84 -7.14 0.90 15.55
CA GLY A 84 -8.04 0.09 14.78
C GLY A 84 -7.61 -1.36 14.69
N ALA A 85 -6.69 -1.77 15.54
CA ALA A 85 -6.11 -3.09 15.40
C ALA A 85 -7.13 -4.21 15.49
N ALA A 86 -8.10 -4.07 16.36
CA ALA A 86 -9.10 -5.12 16.50
C ALA A 86 -9.90 -5.27 15.22
N GLU A 87 -10.32 -4.17 14.68
CA GLU A 87 -11.09 -4.17 13.44
C GLU A 87 -10.27 -4.69 12.29
N VAL A 88 -9.07 -4.21 12.19
CA VAL A 88 -8.18 -4.64 11.12
C VAL A 88 -7.87 -6.12 11.26
N ARG A 89 -7.69 -6.56 12.48
CA ARG A 89 -7.43 -7.96 12.73
C ARG A 89 -8.61 -8.84 12.33
N LEU A 90 -9.81 -8.37 12.59
CA LEU A 90 -10.98 -9.12 12.18
C LEU A 90 -11.07 -9.23 10.66
N LEU A 91 -10.82 -8.13 9.98
CA LEU A 91 -10.84 -8.15 8.53
C LEU A 91 -9.74 -9.05 7.98
N ALA A 92 -8.59 -8.98 8.58
CA ALA A 92 -7.47 -9.75 8.12
C ALA A 92 -7.60 -11.22 8.46
N SER A 93 -8.33 -11.53 9.50
CA SER A 93 -8.41 -12.92 9.92
C SER A 93 -9.10 -13.78 8.87
N ASP A 94 -10.02 -13.24 8.11
CA ASP A 94 -10.61 -13.99 7.03
C ASP A 94 -9.56 -14.39 6.00
N LEU A 95 -8.72 -13.45 5.66
CA LEU A 95 -7.66 -13.73 4.69
C LEU A 95 -6.62 -14.67 5.28
N VAL A 96 -6.30 -14.43 6.52
CA VAL A 96 -5.31 -15.26 7.18
C VAL A 96 -5.82 -16.68 7.35
N GLU A 97 -7.09 -16.83 7.61
CA GLU A 97 -7.66 -18.15 7.72
C GLU A 97 -7.47 -18.93 6.45
N GLU A 98 -7.73 -18.30 5.34
CA GLU A 98 -7.52 -18.95 4.08
C GLU A 98 -6.07 -19.33 3.88
N ASN A 99 -5.20 -18.41 4.21
CA ASN A 99 -3.79 -18.68 4.09
C ASN A 99 -3.33 -19.75 5.03
N ARG A 100 -3.89 -19.77 6.20
CA ARG A 100 -3.53 -20.74 7.18
C ARG A 100 -3.93 -22.13 6.79
N ALA A 101 -4.99 -22.23 6.02
CA ALA A 101 -5.41 -23.52 5.51
C ALA A 101 -4.39 -24.11 4.57
N ASN A 102 -3.46 -23.29 4.12
CA ASN A 102 -2.41 -23.76 3.26
C ASN A 102 -1.19 -24.10 4.11
N PRO A 103 -0.95 -25.36 4.36
CA PRO A 103 0.10 -25.73 5.29
C PRO A 103 1.48 -25.36 4.82
N SER A 104 1.66 -25.22 3.56
CA SER A 104 2.98 -24.91 3.08
C SER A 104 3.40 -23.51 3.45
N ARG A 105 2.45 -22.65 3.68
CA ARG A 105 2.82 -21.35 4.04
C ARG A 105 3.19 -21.24 5.45
N VAL A 106 2.53 -22.01 6.22
CA VAL A 106 2.79 -21.91 7.59
C VAL A 106 4.15 -22.33 7.90
N ARG A 107 4.44 -22.77 7.52
CA ARG A 107 5.52 -23.14 7.96
C ARG A 107 6.13 -22.73 8.61
N GLY A 108 5.90 -22.57 8.62
CA GLY A 108 6.52 -22.26 9.34
C GLY A 108 6.27 -22.15 9.99
#